data_52bb191d3897266dd12c47694eb99ec8
#
_entry.id   52bb191d3897266dd12c47694eb99ec8
#
_cell.length_a   1.000
_cell.length_b   1.000
_cell.length_c   1.000
_cell.angle_alpha   90.00
_cell.angle_beta   90.00
_cell.angle_gamma   90.00
#
_symmetry.space_group_name_H-M   'P 1'
#
loop_
_entity.id
_entity.type
_entity.pdbx_description
1 polymer ?
#
loop_
_entity_poly.entity_id
_entity_poly.type
_entity_poly.pdbx_seq_one_letter_code
_entity_poly.pdbx_strand_id
1 'polypeptide(L)'
;MRKILVLFATIVSMACFAQFAYAGPKVEMKTTLGSFVVELDATKAPKSTANFLNYVKSGFYNGTIFHRVIDGFMIQGGGFTAEMVQKPTQAPIPSEAQNGLKNQAYTIAMARTADPDSATAQFFINVKDNEALNYPNAGGNGYTVFGKVISGMQTIDAIKKVQTTTVNVSGAGRFADVPTVPVVIQSATLLNSGN
;
A
#
# COMPACT_ATOMS: atom_id res chain seq x y z
N MET A 1 64.27 43.73 -9.29
CA MET A 1 63.62 42.42 -9.67
C MET A 1 62.36 42.26 -8.86
N ARG A 2 61.20 42.59 -9.46
CA ARG A 2 59.88 42.49 -8.81
C ARG A 2 59.26 41.12 -9.20
N LYS A 3 59.04 40.26 -8.22
CA LYS A 3 58.34 38.98 -8.39
C LYS A 3 56.81 39.24 -8.34
N ILE A 4 56.13 39.08 -9.44
CA ILE A 4 54.68 39.12 -9.53
C ILE A 4 54.16 37.76 -9.13
N LEU A 5 53.41 37.69 -8.00
CA LEU A 5 52.75 36.51 -7.52
C LEU A 5 51.32 36.48 -8.14
N VAL A 6 51.10 35.59 -9.09
CA VAL A 6 49.77 35.37 -9.71
C VAL A 6 49.00 34.38 -8.87
N LEU A 7 47.96 34.87 -8.20
CA LEU A 7 47.05 34.05 -7.39
C LEU A 7 45.92 33.49 -8.28
N PHE A 8 45.97 32.20 -8.60
CA PHE A 8 44.87 31.52 -9.29
C PHE A 8 43.77 31.19 -8.27
N ALA A 9 42.69 31.91 -8.34
CA ALA A 9 41.47 31.59 -7.60
C ALA A 9 40.65 30.59 -8.42
N THR A 10 40.69 29.32 -8.03
CA THR A 10 39.80 28.27 -8.55
C THR A 10 38.40 28.40 -7.95
N ILE A 11 37.45 28.91 -8.73
CA ILE A 11 36.04 28.93 -8.38
C ILE A 11 35.47 27.51 -8.58
N VAL A 12 35.33 26.75 -7.49
CA VAL A 12 34.59 25.48 -7.50
C VAL A 12 33.08 25.80 -7.53
N SER A 13 32.52 25.77 -8.72
CA SER A 13 31.06 25.85 -8.89
C SER A 13 30.42 24.56 -8.37
N MET A 14 29.85 24.63 -7.18
CA MET A 14 29.09 23.54 -6.57
C MET A 14 27.70 23.52 -7.21
N ALA A 15 27.56 22.75 -8.30
CA ALA A 15 26.26 22.51 -8.93
C ALA A 15 25.38 21.73 -7.95
N CYS A 16 24.47 22.43 -7.30
CA CYS A 16 23.44 21.85 -6.46
C CYS A 16 22.42 21.16 -7.40
N PHE A 17 22.60 19.85 -7.65
CA PHE A 17 21.58 19.04 -8.29
C PHE A 17 20.41 18.93 -7.32
N ALA A 18 19.37 19.76 -7.50
CA ALA A 18 18.09 19.54 -6.88
C ALA A 18 17.56 18.18 -7.38
N GLN A 19 17.70 17.14 -6.56
CA GLN A 19 17.02 15.87 -6.79
C GLN A 19 15.52 16.14 -6.63
N PHE A 20 14.83 16.32 -7.75
CA PHE A 20 13.38 16.23 -7.75
C PHE A 20 13.03 14.81 -7.33
N ALA A 21 12.69 14.62 -6.06
CA ALA A 21 12.07 13.38 -5.61
C ALA A 21 10.76 13.27 -6.39
N TYR A 22 10.71 12.35 -7.35
CA TYR A 22 9.51 12.06 -8.12
C TYR A 22 8.48 11.50 -7.14
N ALA A 23 7.53 12.33 -6.75
CA ALA A 23 6.42 11.89 -5.92
C ALA A 23 5.58 10.90 -6.73
N GLY A 24 5.40 9.69 -6.20
CA GLY A 24 4.62 8.65 -6.85
C GLY A 24 3.13 9.01 -6.99
N PRO A 25 2.36 8.23 -7.76
CA PRO A 25 0.92 8.40 -7.86
C PRO A 25 0.27 8.37 -6.47
N LYS A 26 -0.69 9.25 -6.22
CA LYS A 26 -1.42 9.34 -4.95
C LYS A 26 -2.86 8.91 -5.13
N VAL A 27 -3.36 8.07 -4.24
CA VAL A 27 -4.75 7.62 -4.24
C VAL A 27 -5.40 7.97 -2.92
N GLU A 28 -6.52 8.70 -2.98
CA GLU A 28 -7.39 8.91 -1.84
C GLU A 28 -8.34 7.72 -1.69
N MET A 29 -8.38 7.16 -0.49
CA MET A 29 -9.31 6.10 -0.09
C MET A 29 -10.30 6.69 0.91
N LYS A 30 -11.58 6.81 0.52
CA LYS A 30 -12.67 7.22 1.43
C LYS A 30 -13.32 5.99 2.03
N THR A 31 -13.43 5.95 3.34
CA THR A 31 -14.08 4.85 4.07
C THR A 31 -15.20 5.37 4.96
N THR A 32 -15.99 4.46 5.50
CA THR A 32 -17.02 4.78 6.50
C THR A 32 -16.44 5.34 7.82
N LEU A 33 -15.12 5.21 8.05
CA LEU A 33 -14.44 5.72 9.24
C LEU A 33 -13.51 6.91 8.97
N GLY A 34 -13.56 7.48 7.75
CA GLY A 34 -12.74 8.61 7.34
C GLY A 34 -11.94 8.32 6.06
N SER A 35 -11.10 9.29 5.68
CA SER A 35 -10.27 9.19 4.48
C SER A 35 -8.80 9.07 4.82
N PHE A 36 -8.04 8.45 3.94
CA PHE A 36 -6.58 8.43 3.97
C PHE A 36 -6.02 8.48 2.55
N VAL A 37 -4.78 8.91 2.40
CA VAL A 37 -4.10 8.99 1.12
C VAL A 37 -2.89 8.06 1.13
N VAL A 38 -2.78 7.22 0.09
CA VAL A 38 -1.59 6.40 -0.15
C VAL A 38 -0.78 7.00 -1.30
N GLU A 39 0.53 7.06 -1.12
CA GLU A 39 1.50 7.35 -2.18
C GLU A 39 2.12 6.04 -2.63
N LEU A 40 2.09 5.77 -3.94
CA LEU A 40 2.54 4.52 -4.53
C LEU A 40 3.99 4.64 -5.03
N ASP A 41 4.78 3.59 -4.90
CA ASP A 41 6.16 3.54 -5.39
C ASP A 41 6.22 2.83 -6.76
N ALA A 42 5.95 3.56 -7.81
CA ALA A 42 5.99 3.03 -9.18
C ALA A 42 7.42 2.69 -9.66
N THR A 43 8.45 3.15 -8.96
CA THR A 43 9.85 2.84 -9.28
C THR A 43 10.26 1.48 -8.74
N LYS A 44 9.93 1.19 -7.46
CA LYS A 44 10.32 -0.05 -6.79
C LYS A 44 9.28 -1.17 -6.94
N ALA A 45 8.02 -0.83 -7.20
CA ALA A 45 6.93 -1.78 -7.38
C ALA A 45 6.04 -1.40 -8.59
N PRO A 46 6.60 -1.35 -9.80
CA PRO A 46 5.87 -0.90 -10.99
C PRO A 46 4.65 -1.76 -11.32
N LYS A 47 4.75 -3.09 -11.21
CA LYS A 47 3.64 -4.01 -11.53
C LYS A 47 2.53 -3.91 -10.49
N SER A 48 2.85 -3.92 -9.22
CA SER A 48 1.89 -3.79 -8.12
C SER A 48 1.20 -2.44 -8.16
N THR A 49 1.95 -1.36 -8.41
CA THR A 49 1.40 0.00 -8.59
C THR A 49 0.44 0.07 -9.78
N ALA A 50 0.84 -0.43 -10.95
CA ALA A 50 -0.01 -0.42 -12.14
C ALA A 50 -1.30 -1.24 -11.94
N ASN A 51 -1.18 -2.42 -11.33
CA ASN A 51 -2.30 -3.29 -10.99
C ASN A 51 -3.30 -2.58 -10.03
N PHE A 52 -2.81 -2.02 -8.94
CA PHE A 52 -3.65 -1.28 -7.98
C PHE A 52 -4.35 -0.09 -8.65
N LEU A 53 -3.64 0.69 -9.47
CA LEU A 53 -4.21 1.82 -10.21
C LEU A 53 -5.26 1.39 -11.24
N ASN A 54 -5.12 0.23 -11.87
CA ASN A 54 -6.15 -0.31 -12.77
C ASN A 54 -7.43 -0.61 -12.02
N TYR A 55 -7.37 -1.22 -10.83
CA TYR A 55 -8.53 -1.44 -9.97
C TYR A 55 -9.12 -0.11 -9.44
N VAL A 56 -8.31 0.88 -9.11
CA VAL A 56 -8.78 2.22 -8.73
C VAL A 56 -9.55 2.87 -9.88
N LYS A 57 -8.96 2.91 -11.08
CA LYS A 57 -9.56 3.54 -12.27
C LYS A 57 -10.87 2.89 -12.71
N SER A 58 -11.00 1.57 -12.54
CA SER A 58 -12.23 0.84 -12.84
C SER A 58 -13.30 0.97 -11.76
N GLY A 59 -13.04 1.66 -10.64
CA GLY A 59 -13.94 1.76 -9.51
C GLY A 59 -14.12 0.44 -8.75
N PHE A 60 -13.25 -0.55 -8.98
CA PHE A 60 -13.36 -1.88 -8.38
C PHE A 60 -13.45 -1.85 -6.86
N TYR A 61 -12.67 -1.00 -6.20
CA TYR A 61 -12.63 -0.92 -4.74
C TYR A 61 -13.88 -0.31 -4.12
N ASN A 62 -14.70 0.42 -4.89
CA ASN A 62 -15.92 1.04 -4.38
C ASN A 62 -16.89 -0.05 -3.91
N GLY A 63 -17.35 0.07 -2.66
CA GLY A 63 -18.22 -0.91 -2.01
C GLY A 63 -17.50 -2.16 -1.47
N THR A 64 -16.17 -2.26 -1.61
CA THR A 64 -15.42 -3.32 -0.93
C THR A 64 -15.16 -2.95 0.53
N ILE A 65 -14.83 -3.95 1.35
CA ILE A 65 -14.61 -3.76 2.79
C ILE A 65 -13.19 -4.12 3.20
N PHE A 66 -12.80 -3.64 4.38
CA PHE A 66 -11.73 -4.25 5.16
C PHE A 66 -12.31 -5.49 5.84
N HIS A 67 -12.09 -6.66 5.25
CA HIS A 67 -12.70 -7.92 5.67
C HIS A 67 -11.90 -8.67 6.73
N ARG A 68 -10.66 -8.24 7.02
CA ARG A 68 -9.81 -8.80 8.07
C ARG A 68 -9.02 -7.69 8.75
N VAL A 69 -9.23 -7.54 10.05
CA VAL A 69 -8.62 -6.49 10.87
C VAL A 69 -8.01 -7.13 12.11
N ILE A 70 -6.70 -6.98 12.28
CA ILE A 70 -5.97 -7.45 13.46
C ILE A 70 -5.17 -6.28 14.02
N ASP A 71 -5.59 -5.75 15.18
CA ASP A 71 -4.81 -4.72 15.90
C ASP A 71 -3.43 -5.26 16.25
N GLY A 72 -2.41 -4.41 16.12
CA GLY A 72 -1.02 -4.81 16.31
C GLY A 72 -0.46 -5.70 15.19
N PHE A 73 -1.15 -5.80 14.02
CA PHE A 73 -0.63 -6.51 12.85
C PHE A 73 -0.94 -5.75 11.55
N MET A 74 -2.14 -5.90 10.97
CA MET A 74 -2.52 -5.27 9.70
C MET A 74 -4.04 -5.16 9.54
N ILE A 75 -4.47 -4.33 8.60
CA ILE A 75 -5.85 -4.27 8.11
C ILE A 75 -5.86 -4.66 6.63
N GLN A 76 -6.64 -5.69 6.25
CA GLN A 76 -6.69 -6.24 4.90
C GLN A 76 -8.06 -6.00 4.27
N GLY A 77 -8.07 -5.56 3.01
CA GLY A 77 -9.30 -5.24 2.29
C GLY A 77 -9.18 -5.34 0.77
N GLY A 78 -10.20 -4.81 0.09
CA GLY A 78 -10.21 -4.66 -1.36
C GLY A 78 -10.58 -5.92 -2.16
N GLY A 79 -11.19 -6.93 -1.53
CA GLY A 79 -11.57 -8.16 -2.26
C GLY A 79 -13.02 -8.58 -2.10
N PHE A 80 -13.70 -8.14 -1.05
CA PHE A 80 -15.04 -8.60 -0.68
C PHE A 80 -16.02 -7.44 -0.54
N THR A 81 -17.29 -7.67 -0.85
CA THR A 81 -18.40 -6.76 -0.50
C THR A 81 -18.76 -6.86 0.97
N ALA A 82 -19.69 -6.00 1.45
CA ALA A 82 -20.17 -6.05 2.83
C ALA A 82 -20.88 -7.37 3.17
N GLU A 83 -21.42 -8.05 2.18
CA GLU A 83 -22.06 -9.37 2.29
C GLU A 83 -21.05 -10.53 2.22
N MET A 84 -19.74 -10.22 2.27
CA MET A 84 -18.64 -11.19 2.15
C MET A 84 -18.63 -11.96 0.82
N VAL A 85 -19.15 -11.35 -0.24
CA VAL A 85 -19.04 -11.88 -1.61
C VAL A 85 -17.73 -11.41 -2.22
N GLN A 86 -16.90 -12.36 -2.66
CA GLN A 86 -15.64 -12.03 -3.35
C GLN A 86 -15.95 -11.45 -4.74
N LYS A 87 -15.37 -10.29 -5.04
CA LYS A 87 -15.48 -9.69 -6.38
C LYS A 87 -14.55 -10.39 -7.38
N PRO A 88 -15.01 -10.60 -8.63
CA PRO A 88 -14.17 -11.20 -9.67
C PRO A 88 -12.96 -10.31 -9.97
N THR A 89 -11.76 -10.90 -10.01
CA THR A 89 -10.50 -10.20 -10.22
C THR A 89 -9.93 -10.44 -11.61
N GLN A 90 -8.97 -9.61 -12.02
CA GLN A 90 -8.11 -9.85 -13.18
C GLN A 90 -7.09 -10.94 -12.87
N ALA A 91 -6.30 -11.33 -13.88
CA ALA A 91 -5.20 -12.27 -13.72
C ALA A 91 -4.21 -11.80 -12.62
N PRO A 92 -3.58 -12.73 -11.90
CA PRO A 92 -2.60 -12.40 -10.88
C PRO A 92 -1.34 -11.76 -11.49
N ILE A 93 -0.59 -11.06 -10.64
CA ILE A 93 0.65 -10.40 -11.00
C ILE A 93 1.85 -11.07 -10.32
N PRO A 94 3.04 -11.05 -10.95
CA PRO A 94 4.27 -11.52 -10.33
C PRO A 94 4.64 -10.71 -9.09
N SER A 95 5.26 -11.39 -8.12
CA SER A 95 5.74 -10.77 -6.89
C SER A 95 6.90 -9.81 -7.15
N GLU A 96 6.86 -8.66 -6.46
CA GLU A 96 7.96 -7.69 -6.42
C GLU A 96 8.50 -7.54 -4.99
N ALA A 97 8.36 -8.58 -4.13
CA ALA A 97 8.74 -8.48 -2.71
C ALA A 97 10.25 -8.28 -2.48
N GLN A 98 11.08 -8.55 -3.50
CA GLN A 98 12.55 -8.32 -3.45
C GLN A 98 12.95 -6.86 -3.74
N ASN A 99 12.00 -5.93 -3.82
CA ASN A 99 12.22 -4.54 -4.18
C ASN A 99 12.91 -3.68 -3.11
N GLY A 100 13.25 -4.28 -1.96
CA GLY A 100 13.92 -3.62 -0.84
C GLY A 100 13.02 -2.81 0.09
N LEU A 101 11.73 -2.62 -0.26
CA LEU A 101 10.75 -2.00 0.64
C LEU A 101 10.40 -2.94 1.80
N LYS A 102 10.11 -2.36 2.97
CA LYS A 102 9.83 -3.10 4.20
C LYS A 102 8.37 -2.92 4.62
N ASN A 103 7.80 -3.95 5.23
CA ASN A 103 6.46 -3.93 5.83
C ASN A 103 6.48 -3.15 7.16
N GLN A 104 6.77 -1.85 7.09
CA GLN A 104 6.75 -0.93 8.22
C GLN A 104 5.33 -0.41 8.47
N ALA A 105 5.10 0.18 9.64
CA ALA A 105 3.83 0.82 9.97
C ALA A 105 3.40 1.81 8.86
N TYR A 106 2.11 1.75 8.52
CA TYR A 106 1.45 2.54 7.47
C TYR A 106 1.91 2.28 6.04
N THR A 107 2.71 1.23 5.76
CA THR A 107 2.94 0.80 4.38
C THR A 107 1.77 -0.03 3.87
N ILE A 108 1.52 0.05 2.55
CA ILE A 108 0.54 -0.77 1.84
C ILE A 108 1.26 -1.87 1.06
N ALA A 109 0.75 -3.09 1.17
CA ALA A 109 1.33 -4.27 0.52
C ALA A 109 0.26 -5.15 -0.12
N MET A 110 0.65 -5.93 -1.14
CA MET A 110 -0.23 -6.87 -1.82
C MET A 110 -0.50 -8.09 -0.95
N ALA A 111 -1.78 -8.42 -0.76
CA ALA A 111 -2.17 -9.71 -0.22
C ALA A 111 -2.05 -10.80 -1.30
N ARG A 112 -1.72 -12.02 -0.88
CA ARG A 112 -1.53 -13.18 -1.75
C ARG A 112 -1.85 -14.48 -1.02
N THR A 113 -1.99 -15.56 -1.76
CA THR A 113 -2.05 -16.92 -1.21
C THR A 113 -0.65 -17.42 -0.83
N ALA A 114 -0.47 -18.71 -0.65
CA ALA A 114 0.86 -19.32 -0.46
C ALA A 114 1.76 -19.15 -1.70
N ASP A 115 1.17 -19.09 -2.90
CA ASP A 115 1.87 -18.79 -4.14
C ASP A 115 2.28 -17.30 -4.15
N PRO A 116 3.59 -16.99 -4.29
CA PRO A 116 4.08 -15.62 -4.33
C PRO A 116 3.52 -14.79 -5.51
N ASP A 117 3.19 -15.43 -6.63
CA ASP A 117 2.71 -14.80 -7.85
C ASP A 117 1.17 -14.82 -7.97
N SER A 118 0.46 -14.92 -6.85
CA SER A 118 -1.01 -15.01 -6.80
C SER A 118 -1.72 -13.70 -6.44
N ALA A 119 -1.00 -12.59 -6.27
CA ALA A 119 -1.59 -11.31 -5.90
C ALA A 119 -2.53 -10.79 -7.02
N THR A 120 -3.73 -10.34 -6.63
CA THR A 120 -4.71 -9.75 -7.55
C THR A 120 -5.14 -8.36 -7.09
N ALA A 121 -6.33 -8.21 -6.50
CA ALA A 121 -6.88 -6.92 -6.05
C ALA A 121 -6.63 -6.64 -4.57
N GLN A 122 -6.56 -7.67 -3.72
CA GLN A 122 -6.50 -7.49 -2.28
C GLN A 122 -5.18 -6.89 -1.83
N PHE A 123 -5.27 -5.99 -0.87
CA PHE A 123 -4.12 -5.34 -0.23
C PHE A 123 -4.28 -5.35 1.29
N PHE A 124 -3.19 -5.06 1.98
CA PHE A 124 -3.25 -4.76 3.41
C PHE A 124 -2.40 -3.53 3.75
N ILE A 125 -2.76 -2.88 4.85
CA ILE A 125 -1.99 -1.79 5.42
C ILE A 125 -1.42 -2.29 6.75
N ASN A 126 -0.10 -2.19 6.90
CA ASN A 126 0.58 -2.54 8.13
C ASN A 126 0.25 -1.52 9.22
N VAL A 127 -0.15 -1.96 10.42
CA VAL A 127 -0.43 -1.04 11.54
C VAL A 127 0.70 -1.01 12.58
N LYS A 128 1.74 -1.79 12.33
CA LYS A 128 3.06 -1.76 13.00
C LYS A 128 4.14 -2.22 12.03
N ASP A 129 5.39 -2.26 12.49
CA ASP A 129 6.48 -2.89 11.76
C ASP A 129 6.34 -4.42 11.83
N ASN A 130 6.15 -5.03 10.66
CA ASN A 130 5.92 -6.45 10.48
C ASN A 130 7.11 -7.11 9.77
N GLU A 131 8.26 -7.21 10.42
CA GLU A 131 9.50 -7.75 9.84
C GLU A 131 9.36 -9.16 9.29
N ALA A 132 8.51 -9.99 9.90
CA ALA A 132 8.22 -11.36 9.45
C ALA A 132 7.57 -11.40 8.04
N LEU A 133 7.00 -10.30 7.56
CA LEU A 133 6.43 -10.19 6.21
C LEU A 133 7.43 -9.72 5.16
N ASN A 134 8.62 -9.32 5.56
CA ASN A 134 9.66 -8.86 4.63
C ASN A 134 10.28 -10.04 3.86
N TYR A 135 10.72 -9.78 2.61
CA TYR A 135 11.60 -10.71 1.92
C TYR A 135 12.98 -10.76 2.65
N PRO A 136 13.59 -11.96 2.82
CA PRO A 136 13.15 -13.29 2.38
C PRO A 136 12.28 -14.07 3.39
N ASN A 137 11.72 -13.40 4.40
CA ASN A 137 10.83 -14.04 5.39
C ASN A 137 9.49 -14.47 4.75
N ALA A 138 8.53 -14.90 5.54
CA ALA A 138 7.23 -15.39 5.08
C ALA A 138 7.35 -16.55 4.05
N GLY A 139 8.07 -17.59 4.42
CA GLY A 139 8.29 -18.76 3.57
C GLY A 139 9.28 -18.53 2.42
N GLY A 140 10.20 -17.56 2.58
CA GLY A 140 11.21 -17.20 1.58
C GLY A 140 10.77 -16.17 0.55
N ASN A 141 9.50 -15.78 0.52
CA ASN A 141 8.93 -14.98 -0.57
C ASN A 141 8.54 -13.54 -0.17
N GLY A 142 8.30 -13.25 1.11
CA GLY A 142 7.86 -11.94 1.58
C GLY A 142 6.51 -11.50 1.02
N TYR A 143 6.13 -10.24 1.31
CA TYR A 143 4.96 -9.56 0.76
C TYR A 143 5.40 -8.26 0.10
N THR A 144 4.90 -7.99 -1.11
CA THR A 144 5.28 -6.82 -1.90
C THR A 144 4.70 -5.55 -1.30
N VAL A 145 5.54 -4.74 -0.66
CA VAL A 145 5.21 -3.35 -0.35
C VAL A 145 5.28 -2.53 -1.64
N PHE A 146 4.25 -1.71 -1.91
CA PHE A 146 4.17 -0.91 -3.12
C PHE A 146 3.80 0.56 -2.88
N GLY A 147 3.76 0.99 -1.60
CA GLY A 147 3.47 2.37 -1.23
C GLY A 147 3.33 2.55 0.27
N LYS A 148 2.89 3.74 0.65
CA LYS A 148 2.68 4.12 2.06
C LYS A 148 1.54 5.10 2.22
N VAL A 149 0.89 5.10 3.37
CA VAL A 149 -0.06 6.13 3.79
C VAL A 149 0.73 7.40 4.09
N ILE A 150 0.35 8.52 3.46
CA ILE A 150 0.99 9.82 3.64
C ILE A 150 0.09 10.84 4.35
N SER A 151 -1.20 10.53 4.46
CA SER A 151 -2.19 11.37 5.16
C SER A 151 -3.34 10.50 5.66
N GLY A 152 -3.97 10.89 6.75
CA GLY A 152 -5.13 10.17 7.30
C GLY A 152 -4.75 8.94 8.14
N MET A 153 -3.57 8.91 8.78
CA MET A 153 -3.13 7.82 9.66
C MET A 153 -4.15 7.54 10.78
N GLN A 154 -4.82 8.58 11.28
CA GLN A 154 -5.88 8.45 12.29
C GLN A 154 -7.06 7.59 11.80
N THR A 155 -7.35 7.55 10.49
CA THR A 155 -8.35 6.66 9.92
C THR A 155 -7.90 5.20 10.00
N ILE A 156 -6.63 4.92 9.68
CA ILE A 156 -6.04 3.58 9.84
C ILE A 156 -6.08 3.15 11.30
N ASP A 157 -5.75 4.08 12.23
CA ASP A 157 -5.79 3.82 13.67
C ASP A 157 -7.22 3.62 14.20
N ALA A 158 -8.23 4.23 13.58
CA ALA A 158 -9.63 3.97 13.89
C ALA A 158 -10.06 2.59 13.37
N ILE A 159 -9.68 2.24 12.13
CA ILE A 159 -10.03 0.93 11.53
C ILE A 159 -9.42 -0.22 12.33
N LYS A 160 -8.14 -0.16 12.73
CA LYS A 160 -7.50 -1.26 13.47
C LYS A 160 -8.14 -1.57 14.82
N LYS A 161 -8.90 -0.62 15.40
CA LYS A 161 -9.53 -0.75 16.72
C LYS A 161 -10.98 -1.22 16.67
N VAL A 162 -11.56 -1.46 15.49
CA VAL A 162 -12.95 -1.94 15.40
C VAL A 162 -13.06 -3.32 16.02
N GLN A 163 -14.23 -3.61 16.59
CA GLN A 163 -14.54 -4.96 17.07
C GLN A 163 -14.63 -5.94 15.90
N THR A 164 -14.04 -7.12 16.07
CA THR A 164 -14.03 -8.18 15.07
C THR A 164 -14.68 -9.44 15.60
N THR A 165 -15.12 -10.29 14.69
CA THR A 165 -15.75 -11.57 14.96
C THR A 165 -15.33 -12.60 13.91
N THR A 166 -15.76 -13.84 14.11
CA THR A 166 -15.67 -14.88 13.09
C THR A 166 -16.99 -15.04 12.37
N VAL A 167 -16.99 -15.02 11.05
CA VAL A 167 -18.17 -15.25 10.22
C VAL A 167 -17.99 -16.53 9.39
N ASN A 168 -19.07 -17.28 9.21
CA ASN A 168 -19.14 -18.42 8.30
C ASN A 168 -19.87 -17.99 7.03
N VAL A 169 -19.19 -18.05 5.89
CA VAL A 169 -19.74 -17.70 4.59
C VAL A 169 -20.05 -18.99 3.84
N SER A 170 -21.31 -19.19 3.49
CA SER A 170 -21.75 -20.40 2.77
C SER A 170 -20.95 -20.53 1.46
N GLY A 171 -20.36 -21.71 1.24
CA GLY A 171 -19.55 -21.99 0.05
C GLY A 171 -18.13 -21.41 0.06
N ALA A 172 -17.80 -20.47 0.97
CA ALA A 172 -16.47 -19.84 1.05
C ALA A 172 -15.71 -20.16 2.35
N GLY A 173 -16.39 -20.73 3.36
CA GLY A 173 -15.77 -21.18 4.60
C GLY A 173 -15.78 -20.15 5.72
N ARG A 174 -14.83 -20.31 6.67
CA ARG A 174 -14.74 -19.53 7.90
C ARG A 174 -13.74 -18.39 7.73
N PHE A 175 -14.17 -17.17 8.05
CA PHE A 175 -13.35 -15.97 8.09
C PHE A 175 -13.23 -15.47 9.52
N ALA A 176 -12.02 -15.39 10.04
CA ALA A 176 -11.71 -14.78 11.33
C ALA A 176 -11.37 -13.29 11.18
N ASP A 177 -11.46 -12.56 12.30
CA ASP A 177 -11.05 -11.16 12.41
C ASP A 177 -11.84 -10.21 11.47
N VAL A 178 -13.09 -10.54 11.16
CA VAL A 178 -13.99 -9.73 10.33
C VAL A 178 -14.63 -8.64 11.21
N PRO A 179 -14.58 -7.35 10.82
CA PRO A 179 -15.26 -6.29 11.54
C PRO A 179 -16.76 -6.59 11.75
N THR A 180 -17.25 -6.44 12.99
CA THR A 180 -18.68 -6.67 13.31
C THR A 180 -19.61 -5.68 12.60
N VAL A 181 -19.11 -4.47 12.35
CA VAL A 181 -19.72 -3.46 11.47
C VAL A 181 -18.80 -3.27 10.28
N PRO A 182 -19.27 -3.53 9.05
CA PRO A 182 -18.43 -3.44 7.87
C PRO A 182 -17.75 -2.07 7.71
N VAL A 183 -16.43 -2.05 7.58
CA VAL A 183 -15.68 -0.84 7.22
C VAL A 183 -15.59 -0.81 5.70
N VAL A 184 -16.45 0.00 5.08
CA VAL A 184 -16.61 0.06 3.63
C VAL A 184 -15.67 1.09 3.01
N ILE A 185 -14.99 0.73 1.93
CA ILE A 185 -14.30 1.64 1.03
C ILE A 185 -15.36 2.25 0.12
N GLN A 186 -15.75 3.49 0.40
CA GLN A 186 -16.79 4.21 -0.36
C GLN A 186 -16.28 4.63 -1.74
N SER A 187 -15.02 5.06 -1.82
CA SER A 187 -14.34 5.35 -3.08
C SER A 187 -12.83 5.24 -2.96
N ALA A 188 -12.19 4.90 -4.08
CA ALA A 188 -10.76 5.00 -4.29
C ALA A 188 -10.53 5.88 -5.53
N THR A 189 -9.80 7.00 -5.39
CA THR A 189 -9.66 8.00 -6.45
C THR A 189 -8.20 8.39 -6.62
N LEU A 190 -7.69 8.29 -7.86
CA LEU A 190 -6.37 8.81 -8.21
C LEU A 190 -6.40 10.33 -8.09
N LEU A 191 -5.52 10.88 -7.27
CA LEU A 191 -5.34 12.32 -7.15
C LEU A 191 -4.47 12.84 -8.29
N ASN A 192 -4.92 13.89 -8.97
CA ASN A 192 -4.09 14.56 -9.95
C ASN A 192 -2.89 15.19 -9.22
N SER A 193 -1.69 14.94 -9.74
CA SER A 193 -0.51 15.70 -9.32
C SER A 193 -0.82 17.16 -9.69
N GLY A 194 -1.11 17.99 -8.70
CA GLY A 194 -1.29 19.43 -8.96
C GLY A 194 -0.06 19.97 -9.69
N ASN A 195 -0.30 20.75 -10.73
CA ASN A 195 0.70 21.55 -11.41
C ASN A 195 1.39 22.49 -10.43
#